data_0c52c424431486bc34f6534e3534c8ea
#
_entry.id   0c52c424431486bc34f6534e3534c8ea
#
_cell.length_a   1.000
_cell.length_b   1.000
_cell.length_c   1.000
_cell.angle_alpha   90.00
_cell.angle_beta   90.00
_cell.angle_gamma   90.00
#
_symmetry.space_group_name_H-M   'P 1'
#
loop_
_entity.id
_entity.type
_entity.pdbx_description
1 polymer ?
#
loop_
_entity_poly.entity_id
_entity_poly.type
_entity_poly.pdbx_seq_one_letter_code
_entity_poly.pdbx_strand_id
1 'polypeptide(L)'
;MIHPSLLLSLVWFAFPFGNYPTFETQILDANVSIGYGITIGDVDGDRKPDILLADKKQFVWYRNGDWMKFVIIENLTESDNVCIAARDIDGDGKVEVA
;
A
#
# COMPACT_ATOMS: atom_id res chain seq x y z
N MET A 1 2.50 -46.46 -23.99
CA MET A 1 3.69 -45.65 -23.72
C MET A 1 3.55 -44.20 -24.16
N ILE A 2 2.38 -43.82 -24.50
CA ILE A 2 2.12 -42.49 -25.00
C ILE A 2 2.04 -41.48 -23.86
N HIS A 3 1.71 -41.92 -22.68
CA HIS A 3 1.46 -41.10 -21.54
C HIS A 3 2.58 -40.14 -21.13
N PRO A 4 3.84 -40.54 -21.13
CA PRO A 4 4.91 -39.61 -20.75
C PRO A 4 5.04 -38.43 -21.68
N SER A 5 4.79 -38.63 -22.95
CA SER A 5 4.86 -37.55 -23.93
C SER A 5 3.79 -36.48 -23.69
N LEU A 6 2.60 -36.90 -23.36
CA LEU A 6 1.51 -36.01 -23.08
C LEU A 6 1.78 -35.17 -21.84
N LEU A 7 2.30 -35.77 -20.80
CA LEU A 7 2.65 -35.07 -19.58
C LEU A 7 3.70 -33.99 -19.80
N LEU A 8 4.72 -34.33 -20.60
CA LEU A 8 5.74 -33.36 -20.94
C LEU A 8 5.19 -32.19 -21.71
N SER A 9 4.25 -32.40 -22.58
CA SER A 9 3.60 -31.32 -23.32
C SER A 9 2.88 -30.37 -22.40
N LEU A 10 2.15 -30.87 -21.43
CA LEU A 10 1.43 -30.04 -20.47
C LEU A 10 2.37 -29.19 -19.63
N VAL A 11 3.44 -29.77 -19.13
CA VAL A 11 4.45 -29.04 -18.37
C VAL A 11 5.04 -27.92 -19.22
N TRP A 12 5.29 -28.23 -20.47
CA TRP A 12 5.89 -27.29 -21.40
C TRP A 12 5.02 -26.05 -21.60
N PHE A 13 3.73 -26.23 -21.68
CA PHE A 13 2.78 -25.09 -21.79
C PHE A 13 2.69 -24.24 -20.53
N ALA A 14 2.95 -24.80 -19.38
CA ALA A 14 2.88 -24.06 -18.13
C ALA A 14 3.94 -22.97 -18.03
N PHE A 15 5.14 -23.18 -18.58
CA PHE A 15 6.25 -22.24 -18.42
C PHE A 15 6.03 -20.86 -18.97
N PRO A 16 5.52 -20.66 -20.19
CA PRO A 16 5.41 -19.33 -20.75
C PRO A 16 4.47 -18.43 -19.97
N PHE A 17 3.53 -18.99 -19.24
CA PHE A 17 2.51 -18.24 -18.52
C PHE A 17 2.80 -18.04 -17.05
N GLY A 18 3.81 -18.73 -16.50
CA GLY A 18 4.14 -18.68 -15.10
C GLY A 18 5.00 -17.49 -14.70
N ASN A 19 5.51 -16.71 -15.65
CA ASN A 19 6.49 -15.65 -15.39
C ASN A 19 5.90 -14.25 -15.32
N TYR A 20 4.63 -14.09 -15.59
CA TYR A 20 3.98 -12.78 -15.54
C TYR A 20 3.38 -12.54 -14.16
N PRO A 21 3.67 -11.38 -13.55
CA PRO A 21 3.04 -11.06 -12.27
C PRO A 21 1.55 -10.85 -12.45
N THR A 22 0.78 -11.31 -11.49
CA THR A 22 -0.64 -11.05 -11.42
C THR A 22 -0.93 -10.14 -10.24
N PHE A 23 -1.93 -9.26 -10.39
CA PHE A 23 -2.30 -8.30 -9.36
C PHE A 23 -3.77 -8.48 -9.01
N GLU A 24 -4.05 -8.41 -7.73
CA GLU A 24 -5.40 -8.44 -7.21
C GLU A 24 -5.73 -7.06 -6.64
N THR A 25 -6.91 -6.55 -6.98
CA THR A 25 -7.36 -5.26 -6.48
C THR A 25 -7.98 -5.43 -5.10
N GLN A 26 -7.51 -4.63 -4.14
CA GLN A 26 -8.09 -4.55 -2.81
C GLN A 26 -8.43 -3.10 -2.51
N ILE A 27 -9.68 -2.83 -2.14
CA ILE A 27 -10.12 -1.49 -1.77
C ILE A 27 -10.02 -1.36 -0.25
N LEU A 28 -9.15 -0.46 0.23
CA LEU A 28 -8.97 -0.21 1.65
C LEU A 28 -9.92 0.86 2.18
N ASP A 29 -10.23 1.85 1.37
CA ASP A 29 -11.10 2.96 1.74
C ASP A 29 -11.81 3.49 0.48
N ALA A 30 -13.13 3.47 0.49
CA ALA A 30 -13.94 3.98 -0.61
C ALA A 30 -14.45 5.41 -0.36
N ASN A 31 -14.08 6.04 0.77
CA ASN A 31 -14.59 7.34 1.21
C ASN A 31 -13.53 8.44 1.22
N VAL A 32 -12.53 8.31 0.35
CA VAL A 32 -11.51 9.34 0.16
C VAL A 32 -12.10 10.48 -0.66
N SER A 33 -11.90 11.74 -0.21
CA SER A 33 -12.46 12.91 -0.90
C SER A 33 -11.67 13.28 -2.14
N ILE A 34 -10.36 13.45 -2.01
CA ILE A 34 -9.47 13.83 -3.11
C ILE A 34 -8.29 12.88 -3.23
N GLY A 35 -7.52 12.68 -2.15
CA GLY A 35 -6.44 11.71 -2.12
C GLY A 35 -5.29 12.03 -3.06
N TYR A 36 -4.77 13.25 -3.04
CA TYR A 36 -3.69 13.65 -3.94
C TYR A 36 -2.32 13.09 -3.57
N GLY A 37 -2.03 12.94 -2.29
CA GLY A 37 -0.72 12.53 -1.81
C GLY A 37 -0.78 11.21 -1.06
N ILE A 38 0.11 10.29 -1.42
CA ILE A 38 0.23 9.01 -0.74
C ILE A 38 1.70 8.68 -0.50
N THR A 39 2.01 8.11 0.64
CA THR A 39 3.35 7.60 0.94
C THR A 39 3.25 6.36 1.83
N ILE A 40 4.37 5.72 2.02
CA ILE A 40 4.45 4.47 2.79
C ILE A 40 5.53 4.63 3.86
N GLY A 41 5.23 4.17 5.06
CA GLY A 41 6.20 4.17 6.15
C GLY A 41 5.63 3.47 7.37
N ASP A 42 6.51 3.06 8.26
CA ASP A 42 6.12 2.43 9.52
C ASP A 42 5.77 3.51 10.55
N VAL A 43 4.48 3.66 10.82
CA VAL A 43 3.97 4.69 11.73
C VAL A 43 4.00 4.22 13.18
N ASP A 44 3.69 2.97 13.43
CA ASP A 44 3.50 2.44 14.78
C ASP A 44 4.70 1.65 15.33
N GLY A 45 5.73 1.44 14.52
CA GLY A 45 6.95 0.78 14.96
C GLY A 45 6.90 -0.75 14.94
N ASP A 46 5.95 -1.34 14.24
CA ASP A 46 5.79 -2.79 14.15
C ASP A 46 6.61 -3.43 13.02
N ARG A 47 7.41 -2.63 12.29
CA ARG A 47 8.24 -3.02 11.14
C ARG A 47 7.46 -3.45 9.92
N LYS A 48 6.21 -3.05 9.83
CA LYS A 48 5.38 -3.25 8.64
C LYS A 48 5.07 -1.91 8.01
N PRO A 49 5.09 -1.80 6.68
CA PRO A 49 4.80 -0.54 6.02
C PRO A 49 3.31 -0.24 6.10
N ASP A 50 3.00 0.93 6.64
CA ASP A 50 1.66 1.48 6.67
C ASP A 50 1.49 2.43 5.49
N ILE A 51 0.24 2.76 5.15
CA ILE A 51 -0.08 3.69 4.07
C ILE A 51 -0.52 5.01 4.70
N LEU A 52 0.09 6.11 4.25
CA LEU A 52 -0.27 7.46 4.68
C LEU A 52 -0.87 8.21 3.51
N LEU A 53 -1.92 8.98 3.77
CA LEU A 53 -2.69 9.67 2.74
C LEU A 53 -2.94 11.13 3.12
N ALA A 54 -2.69 12.03 2.18
CA ALA A 54 -3.14 13.42 2.25
C ALA A 54 -4.49 13.53 1.54
N ASP A 55 -5.54 13.69 2.30
CA ASP A 55 -6.88 13.92 1.76
C ASP A 55 -7.25 15.39 1.87
N LYS A 56 -8.41 15.76 1.39
CA LYS A 56 -8.85 17.16 1.24
C LYS A 56 -8.62 17.98 2.49
N LYS A 57 -9.09 17.51 3.63
CA LYS A 57 -9.03 18.25 4.91
C LYS A 57 -8.38 17.47 6.04
N GLN A 58 -7.81 16.32 5.75
CA GLN A 58 -7.19 15.48 6.77
C GLN A 58 -5.97 14.75 6.22
N PHE A 59 -5.07 14.43 7.14
CA PHE A 59 -4.00 13.48 6.92
C PHE A 59 -4.34 12.24 7.72
N VAL A 60 -4.29 11.09 7.07
CA VAL A 60 -4.66 9.82 7.68
C VAL A 60 -3.61 8.76 7.40
N TRP A 61 -3.64 7.69 8.18
CA TRP A 61 -2.86 6.51 7.86
C TRP A 61 -3.68 5.25 8.08
N TYR A 62 -3.31 4.22 7.36
CA TYR A 62 -3.95 2.89 7.40
C TYR A 62 -2.93 1.90 7.89
N ARG A 63 -3.25 1.22 8.97
CA ARG A 63 -2.34 0.27 9.62
C ARG A 63 -2.24 -1.02 8.81
N ASN A 64 -1.02 -1.42 8.49
CA ASN A 64 -0.78 -2.71 7.84
C ASN A 64 -1.28 -3.86 8.72
N GLY A 65 -2.00 -4.78 8.11
CA GLY A 65 -2.61 -5.92 8.76
C GLY A 65 -4.12 -5.85 8.72
N ASP A 66 -4.71 -4.98 9.52
CA ASP A 66 -6.17 -4.78 9.56
C ASP A 66 -6.65 -3.62 8.70
N TRP A 67 -5.73 -2.81 8.20
CA TRP A 67 -6.01 -1.61 7.41
C TRP A 67 -6.95 -0.61 8.09
N MET A 68 -6.92 -0.60 9.42
CA MET A 68 -7.68 0.37 10.19
C MET A 68 -7.17 1.79 9.93
N LYS A 69 -8.12 2.71 9.74
CA LYS A 69 -7.86 4.11 9.44
C LYS A 69 -7.69 4.91 10.71
N PHE A 70 -6.64 5.71 10.77
CA PHE A 70 -6.38 6.65 11.85
C PHE A 70 -6.19 8.05 11.28
N VAL A 71 -6.78 9.05 11.90
CA VAL A 71 -6.57 10.44 11.53
C VAL A 71 -5.34 10.96 12.26
N ILE A 72 -4.38 11.49 11.50
CA ILE A 72 -3.21 12.16 12.05
C ILE A 72 -3.58 13.56 12.50
N ILE A 73 -4.16 14.31 11.58
CA ILE A 73 -4.64 15.66 11.86
C ILE A 73 -5.71 16.04 10.83
N GLU A 74 -6.64 16.92 11.23
CA GLU A 74 -7.67 17.40 10.33
C GLU A 74 -7.89 18.88 10.49
N ASN A 75 -8.44 19.52 9.44
CA ASN A 75 -8.77 20.93 9.41
C ASN A 75 -7.60 21.86 9.72
N LEU A 76 -6.39 21.47 9.36
CA LEU A 76 -5.19 22.26 9.59
C LEU A 76 -5.06 23.40 8.57
N THR A 77 -5.46 23.16 7.34
CA THR A 77 -5.27 24.09 6.22
C THR A 77 -6.59 24.56 5.64
N GLU A 78 -6.61 25.78 5.10
CA GLU A 78 -7.78 26.29 4.39
C GLU A 78 -7.97 25.65 3.04
N SER A 79 -6.85 25.41 2.34
CA SER A 79 -6.84 24.73 1.04
C SER A 79 -6.69 23.24 1.19
N ASP A 80 -6.92 22.51 0.10
CA ASP A 80 -6.80 21.07 0.08
C ASP A 80 -5.36 20.63 0.33
N ASN A 81 -5.19 19.54 1.06
CA ASN A 81 -3.89 18.94 1.28
C ASN A 81 -3.45 18.16 0.03
N VAL A 82 -2.23 18.35 -0.40
CA VAL A 82 -1.75 17.81 -1.68
C VAL A 82 -0.59 16.85 -1.51
N CYS A 83 0.28 17.11 -0.55
CA CYS A 83 1.53 16.36 -0.38
C CYS A 83 1.63 15.79 1.02
N ILE A 84 2.31 14.64 1.10
CA ILE A 84 2.68 14.02 2.37
C ILE A 84 4.00 13.29 2.16
N ALA A 85 4.89 13.39 3.12
CA ALA A 85 6.13 12.66 3.16
C ALA A 85 6.31 12.04 4.52
N ALA A 86 6.92 10.86 4.56
CA ALA A 86 7.16 10.15 5.81
C ALA A 86 8.54 9.49 5.78
N ARG A 87 9.30 9.69 6.83
CA ARG A 87 10.63 9.08 6.98
C ARG A 87 10.98 9.01 8.45
N ASP A 88 11.66 7.94 8.85
CA ASP A 88 12.27 7.85 10.17
C ASP A 88 13.53 8.71 10.19
N ILE A 89 13.44 9.87 10.84
CA ILE A 89 14.53 10.86 10.89
C ILE A 89 15.41 10.64 12.09
N ASP A 90 14.85 10.28 13.24
CA ASP A 90 15.58 10.15 14.50
C ASP A 90 16.05 8.72 14.79
N GLY A 91 15.70 7.75 13.96
CA GLY A 91 16.16 6.38 14.12
C GLY A 91 15.40 5.56 15.15
N ASP A 92 14.21 5.99 15.57
CA ASP A 92 13.43 5.25 16.57
C ASP A 92 12.57 4.12 15.98
N GLY A 93 12.58 3.95 14.65
CA GLY A 93 11.82 2.93 13.96
C GLY A 93 10.40 3.36 13.56
N LYS A 94 10.01 4.59 13.87
CA LYS A 94 8.74 5.18 13.48
C LYS A 94 8.97 6.39 12.59
N VAL A 95 8.10 6.60 11.62
CA VAL A 95 8.28 7.71 10.70
C VAL A 95 7.80 9.02 11.30
N GLU A 96 8.50 10.09 10.98
CA GLU A 96 8.04 11.46 11.10
C GLU A 96 7.31 11.82 9.81
N VAL A 97 6.29 12.66 9.92
CA VAL A 97 5.43 13.04 8.80
C VAL A 97 5.55 14.53 8.53
N ALA A 98 5.68 14.85 7.25
CA ALA A 98 5.78 16.24 6.77
C ALA A 98 4.78 16.51 5.64
#